data_f492069a639f6f048f00ca2169de15e4
#
_entry.id   f492069a639f6f048f00ca2169de15e4
#
_cell.length_a   1.000
_cell.length_b   1.000
_cell.length_c   1.000
_cell.angle_alpha   90.00
_cell.angle_beta   90.00
_cell.angle_gamma   90.00
#
_symmetry.space_group_name_H-M   'P 1'
#
loop_
_entity.id
_entity.type
_entity.pdbx_description
1 polymer ?
#
loop_
_entity_poly.entity_id
_entity_poly.type
_entity_poly.pdbx_seq_one_letter_code
_entity_poly.pdbx_strand_id
1 'polypeptide(L)'
;MVALEQYSARLSGKAGLVDETFAALRLVNNDYQLEDVQSAVVHEDVLLKATHESRRAIWNQINQRYFLDWNRARLLARLVSNSNYALAKLFLYYDFCRSEHILFDAVTSPIYERFDAGFSGMEISDLQVWLDSIQVEHSEVTEWSPQT
;
A
#
# COMPACT_ATOMS: atom_id res chain seq x y z
N MET A 1 0.56 1.77 29.20
CA MET A 1 -0.52 1.36 28.29
C MET A 1 -0.11 1.88 26.93
N VAL A 2 0.35 1.02 26.03
CA VAL A 2 0.65 1.40 24.64
C VAL A 2 -0.70 1.65 23.99
N ALA A 3 -0.94 2.84 23.43
CA ALA A 3 -2.15 3.10 22.68
C ALA A 3 -2.16 2.14 21.48
N LEU A 4 -3.22 1.35 21.34
CA LEU A 4 -3.44 0.56 20.15
C LEU A 4 -3.54 1.52 18.95
N GLU A 5 -2.73 1.30 17.92
CA GLU A 5 -2.79 2.08 16.71
C GLU A 5 -4.09 1.75 15.97
N GLN A 6 -4.85 2.79 15.59
CA GLN A 6 -6.11 2.59 14.89
C GLN A 6 -5.88 2.10 13.45
N TYR A 7 -6.68 1.15 13.04
CA TYR A 7 -6.71 0.70 11.66
C TYR A 7 -7.36 1.74 10.75
N SER A 8 -6.94 1.76 9.51
CA SER A 8 -7.50 2.63 8.49
C SER A 8 -8.16 1.83 7.38
N ALA A 9 -9.32 2.31 6.89
CA ALA A 9 -10.00 1.72 5.72
C ALA A 9 -9.36 2.13 4.37
N ARG A 10 -8.12 2.64 4.38
CA ARG A 10 -7.42 3.11 3.16
C ARG A 10 -7.15 2.01 2.14
N LEU A 11 -7.22 0.75 2.56
CA LEU A 11 -7.09 -0.40 1.67
C LEU A 11 -8.27 -0.53 0.68
N SER A 12 -9.44 0.00 1.01
CA SER A 12 -10.64 -0.05 0.16
C SER A 12 -10.50 0.76 -1.13
N GLY A 13 -9.54 1.66 -1.19
CA GLY A 13 -9.14 2.31 -2.43
C GLY A 13 -8.54 1.32 -3.43
N LYS A 14 -8.04 1.81 -4.54
CA LYS A 14 -7.42 0.98 -5.59
C LYS A 14 -6.26 0.15 -5.00
N ALA A 15 -6.51 -1.12 -4.71
CA ALA A 15 -5.49 -2.04 -4.23
C ALA A 15 -4.40 -2.23 -5.30
N GLY A 16 -3.16 -2.35 -4.86
CA GLY A 16 -2.06 -2.67 -5.73
C GLY A 16 -1.28 -1.48 -6.23
N LEU A 17 -1.77 -0.69 -7.17
CA LEU A 17 -1.09 0.47 -7.78
C LEU A 17 0.43 0.28 -7.98
N VAL A 18 0.89 -0.97 -8.21
CA VAL A 18 2.31 -1.33 -8.23
C VAL A 18 3.01 -0.66 -9.41
N ASP A 19 2.44 -0.78 -10.59
CA ASP A 19 3.05 -0.26 -11.82
C ASP A 19 3.03 1.28 -11.82
N GLU A 20 1.96 1.87 -11.32
CA GLU A 20 1.84 3.31 -11.15
C GLU A 20 2.84 3.85 -10.12
N THR A 21 3.02 3.12 -9.01
CA THR A 21 4.04 3.47 -8.01
C THR A 21 5.45 3.36 -8.58
N PHE A 22 5.73 2.31 -9.37
CA PHE A 22 7.01 2.20 -10.06
C PHE A 22 7.26 3.34 -11.03
N ALA A 23 6.24 3.75 -11.79
CA ALA A 23 6.37 4.90 -12.69
C ALA A 23 6.74 6.19 -11.91
N ALA A 24 6.06 6.45 -10.80
CA ALA A 24 6.35 7.62 -9.96
C ALA A 24 7.76 7.54 -9.32
N LEU A 25 8.16 6.37 -8.78
CA LEU A 25 9.48 6.19 -8.15
C LEU A 25 10.64 6.30 -9.16
N ARG A 26 10.42 5.95 -10.43
CA ARG A 26 11.42 6.17 -11.48
C ARG A 26 11.73 7.65 -11.70
N LEU A 27 10.73 8.52 -11.59
CA LEU A 27 10.95 9.98 -11.66
C LEU A 27 11.83 10.45 -10.50
N VAL A 28 11.59 9.98 -9.28
CA VAL A 28 12.44 10.29 -8.11
C VAL A 28 13.89 9.89 -8.36
N ASN A 29 14.11 8.73 -8.97
CA ASN A 29 15.46 8.25 -9.28
C ASN A 29 16.15 9.05 -10.41
N ASN A 30 15.39 9.81 -11.19
CA ASN A 30 15.88 10.75 -12.20
C ASN A 30 16.01 12.20 -11.68
N ASP A 31 16.20 12.36 -10.37
CA ASP A 31 16.39 13.62 -9.66
C ASP A 31 15.20 14.60 -9.66
N TYR A 32 14.00 14.13 -9.98
CA TYR A 32 12.78 14.92 -9.80
C TYR A 32 12.54 15.18 -8.32
N GLN A 33 12.08 16.38 -7.98
CA GLN A 33 11.58 16.70 -6.65
C GLN A 33 10.09 16.30 -6.52
N LEU A 34 9.53 16.36 -5.33
CA LEU A 34 8.15 15.91 -5.07
C LEU A 34 7.13 16.61 -5.97
N GLU A 35 7.28 17.93 -6.13
CA GLU A 35 6.39 18.75 -6.95
C GLU A 35 6.49 18.37 -8.43
N ASP A 36 7.69 18.07 -8.91
CA ASP A 36 7.94 17.66 -10.29
C ASP A 36 7.32 16.26 -10.54
N VAL A 37 7.47 15.32 -9.58
CA VAL A 37 6.85 14.00 -9.66
C VAL A 37 5.33 14.13 -9.70
N GLN A 38 4.75 14.96 -8.84
CA GLN A 38 3.32 15.24 -8.85
C GLN A 38 2.87 15.81 -10.19
N SER A 39 3.59 16.80 -10.70
CA SER A 39 3.27 17.44 -11.99
C SER A 39 3.31 16.44 -13.13
N ALA A 40 4.37 15.65 -13.23
CA ALA A 40 4.52 14.63 -14.26
C ALA A 40 3.42 13.56 -14.20
N VAL A 41 3.12 13.07 -13.00
CA VAL A 41 2.09 12.04 -12.80
C VAL A 41 0.69 12.57 -13.15
N VAL A 42 0.36 13.80 -12.76
CA VAL A 42 -0.99 14.35 -12.93
C VAL A 42 -1.21 14.97 -14.30
N HIS A 43 -0.20 15.68 -14.85
CA HIS A 43 -0.36 16.50 -16.05
C HIS A 43 0.28 15.88 -17.30
N GLU A 44 1.37 15.10 -17.18
CA GLU A 44 2.15 14.59 -18.31
C GLU A 44 1.82 13.14 -18.72
N ASP A 45 0.76 12.56 -18.11
CA ASP A 45 0.28 11.20 -18.41
C ASP A 45 1.32 10.07 -18.26
N VAL A 46 2.27 10.22 -17.36
CA VAL A 46 3.28 9.19 -17.07
C VAL A 46 2.65 7.85 -16.67
N LEU A 47 1.43 7.88 -16.11
CA LEU A 47 0.69 6.68 -15.71
C LEU A 47 -0.13 6.05 -16.83
N LEU A 48 -0.12 6.61 -18.02
CA LEU A 48 -0.93 6.15 -19.17
C LEU A 48 -2.43 5.98 -18.83
N LYS A 49 -2.98 6.94 -18.08
CA LYS A 49 -4.40 6.96 -17.70
C LYS A 49 -5.15 8.04 -18.47
N ALA A 50 -6.33 7.67 -19.00
CA ALA A 50 -7.07 8.49 -19.94
C ALA A 50 -7.51 9.86 -19.44
N THR A 51 -7.76 10.01 -18.12
CA THR A 51 -8.29 11.26 -17.59
C THR A 51 -7.40 11.86 -16.51
N HIS A 52 -7.34 13.18 -16.46
CA HIS A 52 -6.66 13.95 -15.42
C HIS A 52 -7.19 13.60 -14.01
N GLU A 53 -8.50 13.43 -13.88
CA GLU A 53 -9.13 13.06 -12.61
C GLU A 53 -8.66 11.69 -12.11
N SER A 54 -8.58 10.70 -13.00
CA SER A 54 -8.06 9.37 -12.66
C SER A 54 -6.59 9.44 -12.23
N ARG A 55 -5.76 10.21 -12.94
CA ARG A 55 -4.34 10.41 -12.59
C ARG A 55 -4.20 11.07 -11.22
N ARG A 56 -4.99 12.12 -10.95
CA ARG A 56 -5.00 12.81 -9.66
C ARG A 56 -5.44 11.88 -8.51
N ALA A 57 -6.48 11.07 -8.72
CA ALA A 57 -6.94 10.12 -7.71
C ALA A 57 -5.87 9.07 -7.39
N ILE A 58 -5.19 8.54 -8.41
CA ILE A 58 -4.08 7.59 -8.25
C ILE A 58 -2.91 8.27 -7.53
N TRP A 59 -2.52 9.48 -7.96
CA TRP A 59 -1.45 10.22 -7.29
C TRP A 59 -1.71 10.43 -5.80
N ASN A 60 -2.92 10.83 -5.44
CA ASN A 60 -3.26 11.03 -4.04
C ASN A 60 -3.04 9.76 -3.20
N GLN A 61 -3.38 8.60 -3.72
CA GLN A 61 -3.16 7.32 -3.02
C GLN A 61 -1.68 6.94 -2.94
N ILE A 62 -0.95 7.05 -4.04
CA ILE A 62 0.49 6.78 -4.07
C ILE A 62 1.23 7.74 -3.14
N ASN A 63 0.88 9.03 -3.17
CA ASN A 63 1.49 10.03 -2.32
C ASN A 63 1.29 9.72 -0.83
N GLN A 64 0.06 9.38 -0.44
CA GLN A 64 -0.23 9.03 0.96
C GLN A 64 0.51 7.77 1.43
N ARG A 65 0.76 6.82 0.54
CA ARG A 65 1.42 5.56 0.89
C ARG A 65 2.94 5.68 0.94
N TYR A 66 3.55 6.37 -0.03
CA TYR A 66 4.98 6.27 -0.28
C TYR A 66 5.75 7.59 -0.28
N PHE A 67 5.08 8.75 -0.37
CA PHE A 67 5.73 10.04 -0.59
C PHE A 67 5.58 11.05 0.54
N LEU A 68 4.87 10.72 1.63
CA LEU A 68 4.75 11.60 2.80
C LEU A 68 6.10 11.85 3.48
N ASP A 69 6.99 10.87 3.46
CA ASP A 69 8.40 11.03 3.84
C ASP A 69 9.28 10.95 2.58
N TRP A 70 9.80 12.10 2.17
CA TRP A 70 10.61 12.20 0.96
C TRP A 70 11.91 11.39 1.03
N ASN A 71 12.57 11.31 2.19
CA ASN A 71 13.78 10.52 2.35
C ASN A 71 13.50 9.03 2.18
N ARG A 72 12.37 8.58 2.72
CA ARG A 72 11.87 7.20 2.54
C ARG A 72 11.55 6.93 1.07
N ALA A 73 10.86 7.85 0.39
CA ALA A 73 10.56 7.72 -1.04
C ALA A 73 11.83 7.58 -1.89
N ARG A 74 12.87 8.39 -1.62
CA ARG A 74 14.17 8.31 -2.29
C ARG A 74 14.89 6.98 -2.04
N LEU A 75 14.86 6.48 -0.80
CA LEU A 75 15.42 5.16 -0.49
C LEU A 75 14.68 4.06 -1.26
N LEU A 76 13.35 4.09 -1.24
CA LEU A 76 12.50 3.12 -1.94
C LEU A 76 12.74 3.16 -3.45
N ALA A 77 12.84 4.36 -4.04
CA ALA A 77 13.17 4.53 -5.45
C ALA A 77 14.50 3.87 -5.83
N ARG A 78 15.54 4.01 -5.01
CA ARG A 78 16.84 3.36 -5.20
C ARG A 78 16.74 1.82 -5.10
N LEU A 79 16.04 1.30 -4.09
CA LEU A 79 15.84 -0.13 -3.91
C LEU A 79 15.10 -0.73 -5.11
N VAL A 80 14.02 -0.10 -5.52
CA VAL A 80 13.20 -0.54 -6.67
C VAL A 80 14.02 -0.52 -7.98
N SER A 81 14.78 0.55 -8.23
CA SER A 81 15.56 0.68 -9.46
C SER A 81 16.73 -0.28 -9.58
N ASN A 82 17.30 -0.72 -8.44
CA ASN A 82 18.42 -1.64 -8.40
C ASN A 82 18.01 -3.12 -8.27
N SER A 83 16.70 -3.41 -8.34
CA SER A 83 16.17 -4.74 -8.13
C SER A 83 15.44 -5.25 -9.37
N ASN A 84 15.32 -6.58 -9.50
CA ASN A 84 14.40 -7.14 -10.46
C ASN A 84 12.94 -6.86 -10.03
N TYR A 85 11.99 -7.01 -10.96
CA TYR A 85 10.59 -6.67 -10.74
C TYR A 85 9.95 -7.40 -9.55
N ALA A 86 10.29 -8.69 -9.35
CA ALA A 86 9.74 -9.47 -8.25
C ALA A 86 10.21 -8.92 -6.88
N LEU A 87 11.51 -8.65 -6.76
CA LEU A 87 12.09 -8.09 -5.54
C LEU A 87 11.62 -6.66 -5.30
N ALA A 88 11.51 -5.86 -6.36
CA ALA A 88 10.96 -4.50 -6.28
C ALA A 88 9.52 -4.50 -5.73
N LYS A 89 8.67 -5.43 -6.18
CA LYS A 89 7.31 -5.60 -5.62
C LYS A 89 7.34 -5.94 -4.13
N LEU A 90 8.27 -6.79 -3.70
CA LEU A 90 8.39 -7.13 -2.29
C LEU A 90 8.78 -5.91 -1.44
N PHE A 91 9.66 -5.03 -1.92
CA PHE A 91 9.97 -3.78 -1.22
C PHE A 91 8.76 -2.88 -1.09
N LEU A 92 7.97 -2.69 -2.16
CA LEU A 92 6.74 -1.91 -2.10
C LEU A 92 5.73 -2.53 -1.12
N TYR A 93 5.56 -3.83 -1.19
CA TYR A 93 4.64 -4.54 -0.30
C TYR A 93 5.05 -4.43 1.17
N TYR A 94 6.33 -4.65 1.47
CA TYR A 94 6.85 -4.49 2.82
C TYR A 94 6.67 -3.07 3.35
N ASP A 95 6.98 -2.08 2.53
CA ASP A 95 6.83 -0.68 2.88
C ASP A 95 5.36 -0.30 3.12
N PHE A 96 4.46 -0.85 2.31
CA PHE A 96 3.03 -0.69 2.47
C PHE A 96 2.50 -1.36 3.75
N CYS A 97 2.90 -2.59 4.05
CA CYS A 97 2.55 -3.25 5.30
C CYS A 97 2.99 -2.44 6.54
N ARG A 98 4.15 -1.81 6.48
CA ARG A 98 4.62 -0.94 7.58
C ARG A 98 3.78 0.31 7.79
N SER A 99 3.14 0.81 6.75
CA SER A 99 2.30 2.02 6.83
C SER A 99 0.82 1.73 7.11
N GLU A 100 0.39 0.49 6.88
CA GLU A 100 -0.99 0.06 7.07
C GLU A 100 -1.02 -1.10 8.08
N HIS A 101 -1.24 -0.77 9.35
CA HIS A 101 -1.15 -1.72 10.46
C HIS A 101 -2.05 -2.93 10.29
N ILE A 102 -3.27 -2.75 9.79
CA ILE A 102 -4.17 -3.88 9.53
C ILE A 102 -3.57 -4.88 8.53
N LEU A 103 -2.88 -4.39 7.51
CA LEU A 103 -2.24 -5.27 6.53
C LEU A 103 -1.06 -6.02 7.15
N PHE A 104 -0.28 -5.33 7.99
CA PHE A 104 0.80 -5.95 8.74
C PHE A 104 0.27 -7.06 9.64
N ASP A 105 -0.76 -6.80 10.42
CA ASP A 105 -1.34 -7.76 11.36
C ASP A 105 -2.01 -8.94 10.63
N ALA A 106 -2.70 -8.68 9.51
CA ALA A 106 -3.27 -9.74 8.68
C ALA A 106 -2.19 -10.70 8.14
N VAL A 107 -1.03 -10.16 7.75
CA VAL A 107 0.09 -10.97 7.22
C VAL A 107 0.81 -11.74 8.32
N THR A 108 1.02 -11.13 9.47
CA THR A 108 1.82 -11.70 10.57
C THR A 108 1.03 -12.64 11.48
N SER A 109 -0.30 -12.63 11.43
CA SER A 109 -1.14 -13.53 12.20
C SER A 109 -1.94 -14.48 11.29
N PRO A 110 -3.13 -14.16 10.75
CA PRO A 110 -3.94 -15.19 10.11
C PRO A 110 -3.29 -15.77 8.84
N ILE A 111 -2.60 -14.96 8.04
CA ILE A 111 -1.95 -15.48 6.82
C ILE A 111 -0.75 -16.36 7.18
N TYR A 112 0.08 -15.91 8.13
CA TYR A 112 1.23 -16.67 8.57
C TYR A 112 0.84 -17.99 9.23
N GLU A 113 -0.17 -17.99 10.11
CA GLU A 113 -0.66 -19.18 10.80
C GLU A 113 -1.16 -20.24 9.81
N ARG A 114 -1.90 -19.84 8.78
CA ARG A 114 -2.34 -20.75 7.73
C ARG A 114 -1.18 -21.31 6.92
N PHE A 115 -0.21 -20.47 6.58
CA PHE A 115 0.99 -20.91 5.88
C PHE A 115 1.80 -21.92 6.72
N ASP A 116 2.00 -21.64 8.00
CA ASP A 116 2.70 -22.54 8.94
C ASP A 116 1.96 -23.87 9.12
N ALA A 117 0.64 -23.85 9.08
CA ALA A 117 -0.20 -25.05 9.07
C ALA A 117 -0.20 -25.82 7.73
N GLY A 118 0.55 -25.39 6.73
CA GLY A 118 0.75 -26.07 5.44
C GLY A 118 -0.32 -25.75 4.38
N PHE A 119 -1.13 -24.72 4.56
CA PHE A 119 -2.08 -24.26 3.55
C PHE A 119 -1.40 -23.35 2.53
N SER A 120 -1.74 -23.50 1.25
CA SER A 120 -1.16 -22.69 0.16
C SER A 120 -1.86 -21.36 -0.08
N GLY A 121 -2.92 -21.06 0.65
CA GLY A 121 -3.70 -19.83 0.48
C GLY A 121 -4.65 -19.56 1.64
N MET A 122 -5.32 -18.44 1.56
CA MET A 122 -6.31 -17.96 2.50
C MET A 122 -7.61 -17.64 1.74
N GLU A 123 -8.74 -18.06 2.28
CA GLU A 123 -10.04 -17.72 1.73
C GLU A 123 -10.56 -16.41 2.32
N ILE A 124 -11.50 -15.77 1.62
CA ILE A 124 -12.13 -14.53 2.11
C ILE A 124 -12.83 -14.75 3.45
N SER A 125 -13.45 -15.94 3.62
CA SER A 125 -14.08 -16.36 4.87
C SER A 125 -13.12 -16.38 6.06
N ASP A 126 -11.87 -16.79 5.85
CA ASP A 126 -10.86 -16.83 6.91
C ASP A 126 -10.49 -15.42 7.37
N LEU A 127 -10.33 -14.50 6.40
CA LEU A 127 -10.10 -13.08 6.70
C LEU A 127 -11.29 -12.46 7.43
N GLN A 128 -12.53 -12.82 7.05
CA GLN A 128 -13.72 -12.32 7.72
C GLN A 128 -13.76 -12.78 9.18
N VAL A 129 -13.50 -14.05 9.45
CA VAL A 129 -13.43 -14.58 10.83
C VAL A 129 -12.37 -13.85 11.65
N TRP A 130 -11.21 -13.59 11.05
CA TRP A 130 -10.15 -12.83 11.71
C TRP A 130 -10.59 -11.38 11.99
N LEU A 131 -11.18 -10.69 11.00
CA LEU A 131 -11.70 -9.32 11.17
C LEU A 131 -12.74 -9.26 12.29
N ASP A 132 -13.66 -10.23 12.35
CA ASP A 132 -14.66 -10.30 13.41
C ASP A 132 -14.00 -10.50 14.80
N SER A 133 -12.90 -11.24 14.86
CA SER A 133 -12.19 -11.50 16.13
C SER A 133 -11.49 -10.26 16.67
N ILE A 134 -10.95 -9.39 15.81
CA ILE A 134 -10.21 -8.19 16.24
C ILE A 134 -11.11 -6.99 16.56
N GLN A 135 -12.40 -7.04 16.24
CA GLN A 135 -13.37 -5.96 16.54
C GLN A 135 -13.45 -5.59 18.02
N VAL A 136 -13.11 -6.53 18.92
CA VAL A 136 -13.11 -6.29 20.36
C VAL A 136 -12.03 -5.26 20.75
N GLU A 137 -10.89 -5.30 20.07
CA GLU A 137 -9.75 -4.41 20.32
C GLU A 137 -9.74 -3.20 19.37
N HIS A 138 -10.31 -3.36 18.18
CA HIS A 138 -10.36 -2.39 17.09
C HIS A 138 -11.80 -2.08 16.68
N SER A 139 -12.49 -1.29 17.51
CA SER A 139 -13.91 -0.95 17.29
C SER A 139 -14.17 -0.21 15.98
N GLU A 140 -13.17 0.47 15.43
CA GLU A 140 -13.26 1.14 14.13
C GLU A 140 -13.55 0.16 12.97
N VAL A 141 -13.18 -1.11 13.11
CA VAL A 141 -13.45 -2.16 12.10
C VAL A 141 -14.95 -2.43 11.97
N THR A 142 -15.72 -2.22 13.05
CA THR A 142 -17.19 -2.45 13.03
C THR A 142 -17.92 -1.46 12.13
N GLU A 143 -17.33 -0.30 11.86
CA GLU A 143 -17.92 0.75 11.02
C GLU A 143 -17.68 0.50 9.52
N TRP A 144 -16.84 -0.49 9.19
CA TRP A 144 -16.52 -0.78 7.81
C TRP A 144 -17.66 -1.53 7.11
N SER A 145 -17.97 -1.09 5.90
CA SER A 145 -18.94 -1.80 5.07
C SER A 145 -18.32 -3.11 4.53
N PRO A 146 -19.14 -4.11 4.17
CA PRO A 146 -18.64 -5.34 3.53
C PRO A 146 -17.86 -5.13 2.23
N GLN A 147 -17.85 -3.93 1.70
CA GLN A 147 -17.12 -3.53 0.49
C GLN A 147 -15.81 -2.79 0.81
N THR A 148 -15.54 -2.56 2.08
CA THR A 148 -14.31 -1.96 2.57
C THR A 148 -13.22 -3.00 2.69
#